data_2b5e81b3e9f0c5cda9304a37d9fe8017
#
_entry.id   2b5e81b3e9f0c5cda9304a37d9fe8017
#
_cell.length_a   1.000
_cell.length_b   1.000
_cell.length_c   1.000
_cell.angle_alpha   90.00
_cell.angle_beta   90.00
_cell.angle_gamma   90.00
#
_symmetry.space_group_name_H-M   'P 1'
#
loop_
_entity.id
_entity.type
_entity.pdbx_description
1 polymer ?
#
loop_
_entity_poly.entity_id
_entity_poly.type
_entity_poly.pdbx_seq_one_letter_code
_entity_poly.pdbx_strand_id
1 'polypeptide(L)'
;MALQEGRFSPSVKTIKWLYHESGIASLWGAGKDAWLVIIARTCRMFAFGAVSLIIALFFSELKFSDFQIGVFMTLTLIGDVVLGLLITLLADGLGRRRVLFAGGFFMALSGAIFSYFENFWLLLFAAVLGVVSITGGDFGPFRAIEESILSHLTTPSTRADVLSWYVTSSGLGSAAGLGVVGHYIENVQKDHEWGLLKTYHSTFWIYILMGVLNMLFAFLMSNKSEISHVSEEQAPHESEQGLLDGSEDDEDYNTATPADQQPSNKSSALASQASVQISQISSTTLSVMYKLWFLLAVDSVADGMVSYSLTNYYLDGKFHLSKSTLGSIMSAAYILGTVSTVFAGPCARHIGLLNTMVFTHIPSSAAVLFFPLPSGLVLTIILLFIRTGLNSMDQAPRAAFIAAAVKPHERTAIMGITSTVRTLASTIGPSVTGGLAESNHFWVAYVVGGSLRLLYDLGLWAMFVNMKLHAHEEPEGEATVSTELVDEETEGYQEQPAQRAGSART
;
A
#
# COMPACT_ATOMS: atom_id res chain seq x y z
N MET A 1 -19.78 -32.34 35.75
CA MET A 1 -20.71 -32.33 34.61
C MET A 1 -19.84 -32.06 33.38
N ALA A 2 -19.34 -33.11 32.74
CA ALA A 2 -18.42 -33.04 31.62
C ALA A 2 -19.22 -32.77 30.34
N LEU A 3 -18.99 -31.61 29.72
CA LEU A 3 -19.60 -31.26 28.44
C LEU A 3 -18.94 -32.13 27.34
N GLN A 4 -19.78 -32.90 26.65
CA GLN A 4 -19.45 -33.71 25.48
C GLN A 4 -18.76 -32.81 24.41
N GLU A 5 -17.46 -32.97 24.22
CA GLU A 5 -16.79 -32.55 22.99
C GLU A 5 -17.29 -33.44 21.84
N GLY A 6 -18.21 -32.90 21.06
CA GLY A 6 -18.70 -33.53 19.85
C GLY A 6 -17.55 -33.88 18.92
N ARG A 7 -17.37 -35.14 18.57
CA ARG A 7 -16.43 -35.65 17.56
C ARG A 7 -16.83 -35.07 16.19
N PHE A 8 -16.34 -33.87 15.86
CA PHE A 8 -16.36 -33.39 14.48
C PHE A 8 -15.42 -34.25 13.62
N SER A 9 -15.84 -34.56 12.40
CA SER A 9 -15.01 -35.29 11.44
C SER A 9 -13.69 -34.52 11.18
N PRO A 10 -12.59 -35.20 10.85
CA PRO A 10 -11.29 -34.56 10.63
C PRO A 10 -11.36 -33.40 9.61
N SER A 11 -12.19 -33.52 8.58
CA SER A 11 -12.43 -32.49 7.57
C SER A 11 -13.05 -31.20 8.13
N VAL A 12 -13.96 -31.31 9.11
CA VAL A 12 -14.59 -30.11 9.73
C VAL A 12 -13.59 -29.39 10.65
N LYS A 13 -12.71 -30.13 11.32
CA LYS A 13 -11.62 -29.52 12.14
C LYS A 13 -10.62 -28.77 11.26
N THR A 14 -10.24 -29.35 10.12
CA THR A 14 -9.33 -28.73 9.16
C THR A 14 -9.95 -27.47 8.54
N ILE A 15 -11.24 -27.51 8.17
CA ILE A 15 -11.93 -26.33 7.62
C ILE A 15 -12.05 -25.22 8.66
N LYS A 16 -12.37 -25.55 9.93
CA LYS A 16 -12.43 -24.55 11.01
C LYS A 16 -11.06 -23.95 11.29
N TRP A 17 -10.01 -24.76 11.32
CA TRP A 17 -8.65 -24.28 11.48
C TRP A 17 -8.26 -23.34 10.33
N LEU A 18 -8.49 -23.75 9.09
CA LEU A 18 -8.22 -22.92 7.91
C LEU A 18 -9.00 -21.60 7.94
N TYR A 19 -10.25 -21.62 8.38
CA TYR A 19 -11.09 -20.42 8.52
C TYR A 19 -10.52 -19.42 9.54
N HIS A 20 -9.97 -19.88 10.65
CA HIS A 20 -9.34 -19.02 11.64
C HIS A 20 -7.93 -18.58 11.20
N GLU A 21 -7.11 -19.50 10.70
CA GLU A 21 -5.74 -19.22 10.29
C GLU A 21 -5.67 -18.30 9.06
N SER A 22 -6.66 -18.38 8.17
CA SER A 22 -6.76 -17.47 7.01
C SER A 22 -7.21 -16.04 7.35
N GLY A 23 -7.55 -15.74 8.60
CA GLY A 23 -8.05 -14.43 9.03
C GLY A 23 -9.47 -14.08 8.55
N ILE A 24 -10.19 -15.03 7.91
CA ILE A 24 -11.59 -14.81 7.48
C ILE A 24 -12.50 -14.56 8.68
N ALA A 25 -12.24 -15.22 9.80
CA ALA A 25 -12.98 -15.00 11.05
C ALA A 25 -12.81 -13.54 11.54
N SER A 26 -11.59 -12.99 11.48
CA SER A 26 -11.28 -11.60 11.82
C SER A 26 -12.02 -10.61 10.91
N LEU A 27 -12.09 -10.92 9.62
CA LEU A 27 -12.81 -10.11 8.63
C LEU A 27 -14.32 -10.09 8.88
N TRP A 28 -14.94 -11.24 9.21
CA TRP A 28 -16.36 -11.30 9.60
C TRP A 28 -16.62 -10.53 10.90
N GLY A 29 -15.70 -10.60 11.86
CA GLY A 29 -15.79 -9.86 13.13
C GLY A 29 -15.68 -8.35 12.97
N ALA A 30 -14.97 -7.87 11.95
CA ALA A 30 -14.81 -6.43 11.68
C ALA A 30 -16.11 -5.74 11.18
N GLY A 31 -17.12 -6.51 10.79
CA GLY A 31 -18.47 -6.03 10.50
C GLY A 31 -18.68 -5.57 9.06
N LYS A 32 -19.90 -5.04 8.80
CA LYS A 32 -20.38 -4.68 7.45
C LYS A 32 -19.51 -3.64 6.76
N ASP A 33 -19.07 -2.61 7.48
CA ASP A 33 -18.34 -1.50 6.89
C ASP A 33 -16.95 -1.92 6.39
N ALA A 34 -16.28 -2.85 7.08
CA ALA A 34 -15.02 -3.42 6.63
C ALA A 34 -15.18 -4.17 5.30
N TRP A 35 -16.24 -4.97 5.18
CA TRP A 35 -16.58 -5.64 3.91
C TRP A 35 -16.86 -4.66 2.78
N LEU A 36 -17.61 -3.58 3.05
CA LEU A 36 -17.92 -2.55 2.04
C LEU A 36 -16.63 -1.85 1.55
N VAL A 37 -15.69 -1.54 2.44
CA VAL A 37 -14.39 -0.97 2.07
C VAL A 37 -13.60 -1.93 1.19
N ILE A 38 -13.49 -3.20 1.57
CA ILE A 38 -12.73 -4.21 0.83
C ILE A 38 -13.34 -4.46 -0.56
N ILE A 39 -14.67 -4.57 -0.66
CA ILE A 39 -15.35 -4.78 -1.93
C ILE A 39 -15.22 -3.53 -2.82
N ALA A 40 -15.41 -2.32 -2.26
CA ALA A 40 -15.23 -1.07 -2.99
C ALA A 40 -13.81 -0.98 -3.59
N ARG A 41 -12.79 -1.30 -2.78
CA ARG A 41 -11.41 -1.36 -3.26
C ARG A 41 -11.22 -2.41 -4.35
N THR A 42 -11.75 -3.61 -4.16
CA THR A 42 -11.63 -4.69 -5.16
C THR A 42 -12.25 -4.27 -6.50
N CYS A 43 -13.41 -3.60 -6.49
CA CYS A 43 -14.04 -3.04 -7.69
C CYS A 43 -13.18 -1.95 -8.34
N ARG A 44 -12.60 -1.06 -7.54
CA ARG A 44 -11.70 -0.02 -8.05
C ARG A 44 -10.45 -0.62 -8.67
N MET A 45 -9.83 -1.61 -8.02
CA MET A 45 -8.64 -2.29 -8.53
C MET A 45 -8.95 -3.14 -9.76
N PHE A 46 -10.16 -3.71 -9.88
CA PHE A 46 -10.63 -4.33 -11.11
C PHE A 46 -10.62 -3.32 -12.28
N ALA A 47 -11.17 -2.13 -12.07
CA ALA A 47 -11.16 -1.08 -13.09
C ALA A 47 -9.73 -0.61 -13.43
N PHE A 48 -8.85 -0.51 -12.44
CA PHE A 48 -7.44 -0.15 -12.66
C PHE A 48 -6.71 -1.22 -13.49
N GLY A 49 -6.90 -2.49 -13.16
CA GLY A 49 -6.37 -3.60 -13.98
C GLY A 49 -6.88 -3.53 -15.42
N ALA A 50 -8.19 -3.33 -15.59
CA ALA A 50 -8.82 -3.17 -16.88
C ALA A 50 -8.19 -2.05 -17.73
N VAL A 51 -8.05 -0.87 -17.16
CA VAL A 51 -7.49 0.31 -17.86
C VAL A 51 -5.99 0.15 -18.07
N SER A 52 -5.24 -0.40 -17.13
CA SER A 52 -3.78 -0.57 -17.28
C SER A 52 -3.40 -1.48 -18.46
N LEU A 53 -4.29 -2.41 -18.86
CA LEU A 53 -4.07 -3.23 -20.04
C LEU A 53 -4.06 -2.42 -21.33
N ILE A 54 -4.99 -1.45 -21.43
CA ILE A 54 -5.32 -0.82 -22.72
C ILE A 54 -4.83 0.61 -22.84
N ILE A 55 -4.54 1.32 -21.77
CA ILE A 55 -4.38 2.79 -21.80
C ILE A 55 -3.30 3.26 -22.76
N ALA A 56 -2.14 2.63 -22.78
CA ALA A 56 -1.06 2.95 -23.73
C ALA A 56 -1.42 2.55 -25.17
N LEU A 57 -2.10 1.41 -25.33
CA LEU A 57 -2.60 0.94 -26.63
C LEU A 57 -3.70 1.87 -27.18
N PHE A 58 -4.59 2.35 -26.30
CA PHE A 58 -5.62 3.33 -26.65
C PHE A 58 -5.01 4.63 -27.17
N PHE A 59 -4.00 5.16 -26.47
CA PHE A 59 -3.33 6.39 -26.93
C PHE A 59 -2.54 6.19 -28.22
N SER A 60 -1.93 5.03 -28.41
CA SER A 60 -1.29 4.67 -29.68
C SER A 60 -2.32 4.61 -30.83
N GLU A 61 -3.52 4.09 -30.58
CA GLU A 61 -4.60 4.06 -31.59
C GLU A 61 -5.14 5.46 -31.88
N LEU A 62 -5.16 6.37 -30.90
CA LEU A 62 -5.43 7.80 -31.07
C LEU A 62 -4.31 8.56 -31.83
N LYS A 63 -3.23 7.85 -32.23
CA LYS A 63 -2.07 8.41 -32.93
C LYS A 63 -1.26 9.41 -32.11
N PHE A 64 -1.30 9.30 -30.78
CA PHE A 64 -0.33 10.01 -29.93
C PHE A 64 1.06 9.40 -30.11
N SER A 65 2.10 10.23 -30.11
CA SER A 65 3.47 9.73 -30.15
C SER A 65 3.82 9.00 -28.86
N ASP A 66 4.78 8.10 -28.92
CA ASP A 66 5.25 7.35 -27.75
C ASP A 66 5.73 8.29 -26.64
N PHE A 67 6.36 9.40 -26.99
CA PHE A 67 6.73 10.44 -26.03
C PHE A 67 5.51 11.07 -25.37
N GLN A 68 4.44 11.40 -26.14
CA GLN A 68 3.20 11.92 -25.59
C GLN A 68 2.54 10.94 -24.62
N ILE A 69 2.57 9.62 -24.92
CA ILE A 69 2.08 8.58 -24.02
C ILE A 69 2.88 8.59 -22.70
N GLY A 70 4.20 8.66 -22.77
CA GLY A 70 5.06 8.75 -21.59
C GLY A 70 4.81 10.01 -20.77
N VAL A 71 4.67 11.18 -21.43
CA VAL A 71 4.37 12.46 -20.79
C VAL A 71 2.99 12.43 -20.12
N PHE A 72 1.98 11.84 -20.77
CA PHE A 72 0.65 11.67 -20.19
C PHE A 72 0.72 10.88 -18.87
N MET A 73 1.43 9.76 -18.86
CA MET A 73 1.61 8.95 -17.66
C MET A 73 2.35 9.71 -16.55
N THR A 74 3.40 10.44 -16.90
CA THR A 74 4.14 11.31 -15.96
C THR A 74 3.24 12.37 -15.34
N LEU A 75 2.49 13.12 -16.16
CA LEU A 75 1.62 14.19 -15.69
C LEU A 75 0.47 13.66 -14.83
N THR A 76 -0.07 12.48 -15.17
CA THR A 76 -1.09 11.83 -14.32
C THR A 76 -0.52 11.45 -12.96
N LEU A 77 0.69 10.85 -12.90
CA LEU A 77 1.32 10.52 -11.62
C LEU A 77 1.62 11.77 -10.77
N ILE A 78 2.05 12.87 -11.38
CA ILE A 78 2.22 14.15 -10.67
C ILE A 78 0.87 14.64 -10.14
N GLY A 79 -0.19 14.54 -10.98
CA GLY A 79 -1.55 14.87 -10.58
C GLY A 79 -2.04 14.04 -9.40
N ASP A 80 -1.75 12.73 -9.40
CA ASP A 80 -2.10 11.81 -8.31
C ASP A 80 -1.42 12.21 -6.98
N VAL A 81 -0.15 12.64 -7.03
CA VAL A 81 0.57 13.15 -5.84
C VAL A 81 -0.09 14.41 -5.31
N VAL A 82 -0.34 15.39 -6.18
CA VAL A 82 -0.95 16.68 -5.79
C VAL A 82 -2.35 16.44 -5.24
N LEU A 83 -3.17 15.67 -5.96
CA LEU A 83 -4.53 15.36 -5.54
C LEU A 83 -4.53 14.54 -4.24
N GLY A 84 -3.61 13.60 -4.10
CA GLY A 84 -3.45 12.78 -2.91
C GLY A 84 -3.17 13.61 -1.66
N LEU A 85 -2.25 14.58 -1.76
CA LEU A 85 -1.96 15.52 -0.68
C LEU A 85 -3.18 16.38 -0.33
N LEU A 86 -3.86 16.93 -1.34
CA LEU A 86 -5.06 17.75 -1.14
C LEU A 86 -6.19 16.96 -0.47
N ILE A 87 -6.46 15.74 -0.94
CA ILE A 87 -7.52 14.89 -0.39
C ILE A 87 -7.19 14.49 1.05
N THR A 88 -5.95 14.12 1.35
CA THR A 88 -5.55 13.74 2.72
C THR A 88 -5.78 14.89 3.70
N LEU A 89 -5.50 16.14 3.29
CA LEU A 89 -5.73 17.32 4.12
C LEU A 89 -7.22 17.68 4.29
N LEU A 90 -8.03 17.37 3.28
CA LEU A 90 -9.45 17.71 3.30
C LEU A 90 -10.31 16.59 3.90
N ALA A 91 -9.82 15.35 3.93
CA ALA A 91 -10.59 14.17 4.30
C ALA A 91 -11.14 14.24 5.73
N ASP A 92 -10.35 14.73 6.69
CA ASP A 92 -10.76 14.84 8.08
C ASP A 92 -11.84 15.92 8.29
N GLY A 93 -11.78 17.02 7.50
CA GLY A 93 -12.78 18.09 7.56
C GLY A 93 -14.07 17.81 6.78
N LEU A 94 -13.99 17.07 5.66
CA LEU A 94 -15.14 16.75 4.81
C LEU A 94 -15.89 15.49 5.24
N GLY A 95 -15.23 14.62 5.98
CA GLY A 95 -15.70 13.27 6.33
C GLY A 95 -15.26 12.21 5.32
N ARG A 96 -14.78 11.08 5.84
CA ARG A 96 -14.17 9.99 5.06
C ARG A 96 -15.13 9.40 4.03
N ARG A 97 -16.38 9.16 4.41
CA ARG A 97 -17.42 8.62 3.50
C ARG A 97 -17.70 9.54 2.33
N ARG A 98 -17.79 10.87 2.57
CA ARG A 98 -18.04 11.87 1.52
C ARG A 98 -16.89 11.91 0.52
N VAL A 99 -15.66 11.79 1.00
CA VAL A 99 -14.47 11.76 0.14
C VAL A 99 -14.45 10.50 -0.71
N LEU A 100 -14.76 9.32 -0.15
CA LEU A 100 -14.87 8.08 -0.93
C LEU A 100 -16.00 8.13 -1.95
N PHE A 101 -17.15 8.73 -1.61
CA PHE A 101 -18.26 8.95 -2.53
C PHE A 101 -17.86 9.86 -3.69
N ALA A 102 -17.23 11.00 -3.39
CA ALA A 102 -16.71 11.92 -4.40
C ALA A 102 -15.69 11.24 -5.32
N GLY A 103 -14.82 10.40 -4.77
CA GLY A 103 -13.88 9.60 -5.54
C GLY A 103 -14.55 8.66 -6.53
N GLY A 104 -15.61 7.95 -6.12
CA GLY A 104 -16.43 7.13 -7.00
C GLY A 104 -17.11 7.95 -8.12
N PHE A 105 -17.61 9.15 -7.78
CA PHE A 105 -18.18 10.08 -8.75
C PHE A 105 -17.17 10.55 -9.80
N PHE A 106 -15.99 11.00 -9.37
CA PHE A 106 -14.94 11.42 -10.31
C PHE A 106 -14.40 10.25 -11.15
N MET A 107 -14.35 9.05 -10.59
CA MET A 107 -14.03 7.84 -11.35
C MET A 107 -15.06 7.58 -12.45
N ALA A 108 -16.36 7.65 -12.16
CA ALA A 108 -17.42 7.49 -13.17
C ALA A 108 -17.39 8.60 -14.23
N LEU A 109 -17.18 9.84 -13.81
CA LEU A 109 -17.05 11.00 -14.72
C LEU A 109 -15.83 10.84 -15.65
N SER A 110 -14.69 10.43 -15.11
CA SER A 110 -13.49 10.14 -15.89
C SER A 110 -13.75 9.05 -16.93
N GLY A 111 -14.37 7.94 -16.53
CA GLY A 111 -14.77 6.86 -17.45
C GLY A 111 -15.67 7.38 -18.57
N ALA A 112 -16.62 8.28 -18.27
CA ALA A 112 -17.48 8.90 -19.27
C ALA A 112 -16.67 9.78 -20.25
N ILE A 113 -15.72 10.56 -19.76
CA ILE A 113 -14.87 11.39 -20.62
C ILE A 113 -14.04 10.50 -21.55
N PHE A 114 -13.39 9.45 -21.04
CA PHE A 114 -12.62 8.50 -21.84
C PHE A 114 -13.48 7.70 -22.85
N SER A 115 -14.78 7.55 -22.59
CA SER A 115 -15.70 6.84 -23.50
C SER A 115 -16.06 7.65 -24.75
N TYR A 116 -15.93 8.99 -24.71
CA TYR A 116 -16.44 9.86 -25.79
C TYR A 116 -15.44 10.86 -26.36
N PHE A 117 -14.36 11.16 -25.63
CA PHE A 117 -13.41 12.20 -26.01
C PHE A 117 -12.04 11.64 -26.33
N GLU A 118 -11.30 12.35 -27.22
CA GLU A 118 -9.98 11.95 -27.72
C GLU A 118 -8.92 13.05 -27.51
N ASN A 119 -9.32 14.19 -26.93
CA ASN A 119 -8.40 15.30 -26.71
C ASN A 119 -7.43 15.03 -25.55
N PHE A 120 -6.12 15.14 -25.81
CA PHE A 120 -5.05 14.86 -24.85
C PHE A 120 -5.25 15.56 -23.49
N TRP A 121 -5.51 16.86 -23.50
CA TRP A 121 -5.62 17.65 -22.27
C TRP A 121 -6.88 17.34 -21.47
N LEU A 122 -7.98 17.06 -22.19
CA LEU A 122 -9.24 16.68 -21.55
C LEU A 122 -9.13 15.29 -20.91
N LEU A 123 -8.48 14.35 -21.61
CA LEU A 123 -8.21 13.01 -21.08
C LEU A 123 -7.24 13.07 -19.88
N LEU A 124 -6.22 13.92 -19.96
CA LEU A 124 -5.29 14.14 -18.85
C LEU A 124 -6.00 14.69 -17.60
N PHE A 125 -6.82 15.71 -17.80
CA PHE A 125 -7.63 16.28 -16.70
C PHE A 125 -8.56 15.23 -16.09
N ALA A 126 -9.25 14.45 -16.93
CA ALA A 126 -10.10 13.37 -16.48
C ALA A 126 -9.33 12.26 -15.75
N ALA A 127 -8.13 11.91 -16.23
CA ALA A 127 -7.28 10.90 -15.58
C ALA A 127 -6.86 11.33 -14.17
N VAL A 128 -6.44 12.58 -14.01
CA VAL A 128 -6.05 13.12 -12.69
C VAL A 128 -7.26 13.20 -11.75
N LEU A 129 -8.40 13.75 -12.19
CA LEU A 129 -9.59 13.86 -11.33
C LEU A 129 -10.16 12.50 -10.93
N GLY A 130 -10.20 11.55 -11.86
CA GLY A 130 -10.72 10.20 -11.63
C GLY A 130 -9.73 9.27 -10.97
N VAL A 131 -8.52 9.75 -10.67
CA VAL A 131 -7.41 8.94 -10.11
C VAL A 131 -7.25 7.65 -10.92
N VAL A 132 -7.12 7.81 -12.24
CA VAL A 132 -6.93 6.67 -13.15
C VAL A 132 -5.54 6.10 -12.96
N SER A 133 -5.44 4.91 -12.39
CA SER A 133 -4.14 4.26 -12.22
C SER A 133 -3.57 3.79 -13.56
N ILE A 134 -2.79 4.65 -14.18
CA ILE A 134 -2.17 4.39 -15.49
C ILE A 134 -1.01 3.40 -15.37
N THR A 135 -0.33 3.36 -14.23
CA THR A 135 0.80 2.45 -14.00
C THR A 135 0.37 1.05 -13.55
N GLY A 136 -0.91 0.87 -13.20
CA GLY A 136 -1.43 -0.37 -12.63
C GLY A 136 -1.14 -0.54 -11.14
N GLY A 137 -0.51 0.46 -10.49
CA GLY A 137 -0.26 0.50 -9.05
C GLY A 137 -1.36 1.22 -8.28
N ASP A 138 -1.40 1.00 -6.98
CA ASP A 138 -2.34 1.67 -6.08
C ASP A 138 -1.62 2.78 -5.32
N PHE A 139 -1.42 3.90 -5.99
CA PHE A 139 -0.77 5.10 -5.44
C PHE A 139 -1.78 6.18 -5.02
N GLY A 140 -3.09 5.89 -5.11
CA GLY A 140 -4.14 6.89 -4.90
C GLY A 140 -4.38 7.28 -3.44
N PRO A 141 -4.98 8.45 -3.20
CA PRO A 141 -5.27 9.00 -1.87
C PRO A 141 -6.28 8.14 -1.08
N PHE A 142 -7.07 7.33 -1.77
CA PHE A 142 -8.12 6.51 -1.17
C PHE A 142 -7.56 5.43 -0.25
N ARG A 143 -6.36 4.92 -0.55
CA ARG A 143 -5.71 3.89 0.25
C ARG A 143 -5.51 4.33 1.70
N ALA A 144 -5.01 5.54 1.92
CA ALA A 144 -4.78 6.06 3.26
C ALA A 144 -6.09 6.18 4.06
N ILE A 145 -7.17 6.65 3.41
CA ILE A 145 -8.49 6.78 4.02
C ILE A 145 -9.07 5.40 4.35
N GLU A 146 -9.00 4.45 3.42
CA GLU A 146 -9.53 3.10 3.60
C GLU A 146 -8.77 2.32 4.68
N GLU A 147 -7.44 2.36 4.68
CA GLU A 147 -6.61 1.75 5.73
C GLU A 147 -6.88 2.38 7.10
N SER A 148 -7.15 3.68 7.15
CA SER A 148 -7.54 4.37 8.38
C SER A 148 -8.92 3.93 8.88
N ILE A 149 -9.91 3.78 7.98
CA ILE A 149 -11.25 3.24 8.33
C ILE A 149 -11.11 1.81 8.86
N LEU A 150 -10.39 0.93 8.15
CA LEU A 150 -10.19 -0.44 8.57
C LEU A 150 -9.46 -0.54 9.91
N SER A 151 -8.46 0.31 10.13
CA SER A 151 -7.73 0.36 11.40
C SER A 151 -8.61 0.80 12.57
N HIS A 152 -9.58 1.67 12.33
CA HIS A 152 -10.56 2.10 13.32
C HIS A 152 -11.63 1.03 13.61
N LEU A 153 -12.02 0.24 12.60
CA LEU A 153 -13.03 -0.82 12.73
C LEU A 153 -12.48 -2.12 13.31
N THR A 154 -11.15 -2.24 13.47
CA THR A 154 -10.49 -3.49 13.89
C THR A 154 -9.71 -3.30 15.19
N THR A 155 -9.59 -4.38 15.95
CA THR A 155 -8.71 -4.43 17.14
C THR A 155 -7.25 -4.65 16.71
N PRO A 156 -6.25 -4.34 17.57
CA PRO A 156 -4.85 -4.60 17.25
C PRO A 156 -4.56 -6.06 16.86
N SER A 157 -5.27 -7.03 17.44
CA SER A 157 -5.12 -8.47 17.15
C SER A 157 -5.70 -8.91 15.80
N THR A 158 -6.77 -8.25 15.31
CA THR A 158 -7.46 -8.62 14.05
C THR A 158 -7.08 -7.72 12.87
N ARG A 159 -6.42 -6.59 13.15
CA ARG A 159 -6.08 -5.58 12.12
C ARG A 159 -5.19 -6.14 11.01
N ALA A 160 -4.18 -6.93 11.36
CA ALA A 160 -3.25 -7.51 10.39
C ALA A 160 -3.97 -8.43 9.40
N ASP A 161 -4.90 -9.26 9.86
CA ASP A 161 -5.69 -10.16 9.03
C ASP A 161 -6.56 -9.40 8.03
N VAL A 162 -7.29 -8.38 8.53
CA VAL A 162 -8.21 -7.57 7.70
C VAL A 162 -7.43 -6.78 6.65
N LEU A 163 -6.29 -6.19 7.01
CA LEU A 163 -5.43 -5.49 6.05
C LEU A 163 -4.78 -6.44 5.03
N SER A 164 -4.47 -7.68 5.42
CA SER A 164 -3.99 -8.70 4.47
C SER A 164 -5.04 -9.04 3.43
N TRP A 165 -6.30 -9.21 3.85
CA TRP A 165 -7.42 -9.42 2.92
C TRP A 165 -7.69 -8.21 2.02
N TYR A 166 -7.56 -6.99 2.56
CA TYR A 166 -7.67 -5.75 1.82
C TYR A 166 -6.64 -5.66 0.68
N VAL A 167 -5.38 -6.05 0.92
CA VAL A 167 -4.33 -6.08 -0.10
C VAL A 167 -4.53 -7.24 -1.08
N THR A 168 -4.81 -8.44 -0.58
CA THR A 168 -4.97 -9.65 -1.41
C THR A 168 -6.16 -9.51 -2.37
N SER A 169 -7.32 -9.06 -1.87
CA SER A 169 -8.51 -8.87 -2.70
C SER A 169 -8.29 -7.81 -3.78
N SER A 170 -7.52 -6.76 -3.48
CA SER A 170 -7.16 -5.75 -4.46
C SER A 170 -6.30 -6.29 -5.61
N GLY A 171 -5.32 -7.12 -5.31
CA GLY A 171 -4.49 -7.79 -6.32
C GLY A 171 -5.30 -8.75 -7.21
N LEU A 172 -6.21 -9.51 -6.60
CA LEU A 172 -7.14 -10.38 -7.35
C LEU A 172 -8.11 -9.56 -8.22
N GLY A 173 -8.58 -8.40 -7.70
CA GLY A 173 -9.39 -7.47 -8.49
C GLY A 173 -8.67 -6.99 -9.75
N SER A 174 -7.42 -6.54 -9.63
CA SER A 174 -6.60 -6.12 -10.78
C SER A 174 -6.38 -7.26 -11.78
N ALA A 175 -6.06 -8.46 -11.29
CA ALA A 175 -5.88 -9.63 -12.14
C ALA A 175 -7.16 -9.96 -12.92
N ALA A 176 -8.31 -9.93 -12.26
CA ALA A 176 -9.61 -10.15 -12.91
C ALA A 176 -9.91 -9.08 -13.96
N GLY A 177 -9.62 -7.80 -13.68
CA GLY A 177 -9.80 -6.70 -14.63
C GLY A 177 -8.97 -6.88 -15.91
N LEU A 178 -7.70 -7.23 -15.79
CA LEU A 178 -6.81 -7.54 -16.91
C LEU A 178 -7.35 -8.68 -17.79
N GLY A 179 -7.74 -9.80 -17.16
CA GLY A 179 -8.25 -10.96 -17.88
C GLY A 179 -9.58 -10.68 -18.58
N VAL A 180 -10.55 -10.11 -17.84
CA VAL A 180 -11.89 -9.84 -18.36
C VAL A 180 -11.82 -8.87 -19.54
N VAL A 181 -11.06 -7.77 -19.43
CA VAL A 181 -10.98 -6.77 -20.50
C VAL A 181 -10.28 -7.29 -21.72
N GLY A 182 -9.20 -8.07 -21.57
CA GLY A 182 -8.54 -8.70 -22.72
C GLY A 182 -9.50 -9.56 -23.55
N HIS A 183 -10.29 -10.40 -22.89
CA HIS A 183 -11.31 -11.24 -23.55
C HIS A 183 -12.48 -10.42 -24.10
N TYR A 184 -12.94 -9.41 -23.36
CA TYR A 184 -14.01 -8.51 -23.82
C TYR A 184 -13.66 -7.84 -25.15
N ILE A 185 -12.45 -7.28 -25.28
CA ILE A 185 -11.99 -6.62 -26.50
C ILE A 185 -12.01 -7.60 -27.68
N GLU A 186 -11.43 -8.77 -27.50
CA GLU A 186 -11.37 -9.76 -28.57
C GLU A 186 -12.76 -10.26 -29.02
N ASN A 187 -13.67 -10.51 -28.05
CA ASN A 187 -15.04 -10.97 -28.35
C ASN A 187 -15.84 -9.89 -29.08
N VAL A 188 -15.77 -8.63 -28.60
CA VAL A 188 -16.51 -7.53 -29.24
C VAL A 188 -16.02 -7.30 -30.67
N GLN A 189 -14.70 -7.39 -30.90
CA GLN A 189 -14.16 -7.26 -32.27
C GLN A 189 -14.64 -8.39 -33.20
N LYS A 190 -14.73 -9.65 -32.69
CA LYS A 190 -15.20 -10.81 -33.47
C LYS A 190 -16.70 -10.76 -33.76
N ASP A 191 -17.50 -10.41 -32.74
CA ASP A 191 -18.96 -10.53 -32.83
C ASP A 191 -19.63 -9.33 -33.50
N HIS A 192 -19.03 -8.11 -33.36
CA HIS A 192 -19.67 -6.87 -33.79
C HIS A 192 -18.89 -6.12 -34.88
N GLU A 193 -17.76 -6.65 -35.35
CA GLU A 193 -16.88 -6.02 -36.35
C GLU A 193 -16.50 -4.56 -36.02
N TRP A 194 -16.45 -4.24 -34.71
CA TRP A 194 -16.09 -2.89 -34.27
C TRP A 194 -14.61 -2.62 -34.50
N GLY A 195 -14.31 -1.42 -34.96
CA GLY A 195 -12.93 -0.94 -35.01
C GLY A 195 -12.30 -0.93 -33.61
N LEU A 196 -10.98 -1.09 -33.55
CA LEU A 196 -10.22 -1.22 -32.29
C LEU A 196 -10.44 0.00 -31.36
N LEU A 197 -10.42 1.21 -31.92
CA LEU A 197 -10.64 2.45 -31.17
C LEU A 197 -12.02 2.48 -30.50
N LYS A 198 -13.08 2.12 -31.24
CA LYS A 198 -14.44 2.05 -30.69
C LYS A 198 -14.55 1.03 -29.57
N THR A 199 -13.85 -0.10 -29.71
CA THR A 199 -13.80 -1.14 -28.68
C THR A 199 -13.09 -0.64 -27.44
N TYR A 200 -11.99 0.11 -27.57
CA TYR A 200 -11.34 0.73 -26.42
C TYR A 200 -12.24 1.75 -25.71
N HIS A 201 -12.91 2.63 -26.43
CA HIS A 201 -13.90 3.54 -25.84
C HIS A 201 -14.97 2.78 -25.05
N SER A 202 -15.47 1.66 -25.57
CA SER A 202 -16.49 0.87 -24.88
C SER A 202 -15.98 0.22 -23.60
N THR A 203 -14.67 -0.04 -23.48
CA THR A 203 -14.07 -0.61 -22.26
C THR A 203 -14.19 0.35 -21.06
N PHE A 204 -14.19 1.67 -21.30
CA PHE A 204 -14.33 2.66 -20.23
C PHE A 204 -15.72 2.67 -19.57
N TRP A 205 -16.74 2.05 -20.16
CA TRP A 205 -18.01 1.79 -19.50
C TRP A 205 -17.88 0.90 -18.27
N ILE A 206 -16.88 -0.01 -18.28
CA ILE A 206 -16.53 -0.80 -17.09
C ILE A 206 -16.04 0.13 -15.98
N TYR A 207 -15.25 1.15 -16.34
CA TYR A 207 -14.74 2.14 -15.39
C TYR A 207 -15.89 2.96 -14.77
N ILE A 208 -16.88 3.36 -15.60
CA ILE A 208 -18.10 4.03 -15.13
C ILE A 208 -18.86 3.15 -14.14
N LEU A 209 -19.12 1.87 -14.51
CA LEU A 209 -19.83 0.92 -13.66
C LEU A 209 -19.15 0.75 -12.30
N MET A 210 -17.82 0.56 -12.30
CA MET A 210 -17.06 0.41 -11.05
C MET A 210 -17.06 1.70 -10.23
N GLY A 211 -17.05 2.89 -10.85
CA GLY A 211 -17.21 4.18 -10.18
C GLY A 211 -18.57 4.29 -9.49
N VAL A 212 -19.65 3.94 -10.18
CA VAL A 212 -21.01 3.93 -9.62
C VAL A 212 -21.13 2.94 -8.46
N LEU A 213 -20.53 1.75 -8.57
CA LEU A 213 -20.50 0.78 -7.48
C LEU A 213 -19.73 1.32 -6.26
N ASN A 214 -18.62 2.01 -6.48
CA ASN A 214 -17.87 2.65 -5.38
C ASN A 214 -18.70 3.75 -4.68
N MET A 215 -19.45 4.56 -5.44
CA MET A 215 -20.41 5.53 -4.86
C MET A 215 -21.46 4.81 -4.00
N LEU A 216 -22.04 3.72 -4.53
CA LEU A 216 -23.04 2.93 -3.82
C LEU A 216 -22.48 2.36 -2.51
N PHE A 217 -21.29 1.75 -2.54
CA PHE A 217 -20.66 1.21 -1.33
C PHE A 217 -20.33 2.29 -0.32
N ALA A 218 -19.78 3.44 -0.74
CA ALA A 218 -19.54 4.58 0.14
C ALA A 218 -20.85 5.12 0.76
N PHE A 219 -21.95 5.14 0.01
CA PHE A 219 -23.27 5.53 0.53
C PHE A 219 -23.81 4.54 1.56
N LEU A 220 -23.60 3.23 1.37
CA LEU A 220 -24.07 2.17 2.26
C LEU A 220 -23.25 2.03 3.56
N MET A 221 -22.09 2.68 3.67
CA MET A 221 -21.28 2.69 4.89
C MET A 221 -22.02 3.42 6.02
N SER A 222 -21.83 2.95 7.24
CA SER A 222 -22.41 3.55 8.42
C SER A 222 -21.58 4.73 8.96
N ASN A 223 -22.14 5.49 9.91
CA ASN A 223 -21.39 6.58 10.56
C ASN A 223 -20.22 6.08 11.43
N LYS A 224 -20.11 4.77 11.69
CA LYS A 224 -18.97 4.18 12.40
C LYS A 224 -17.65 4.28 11.61
N SER A 225 -17.72 4.52 10.30
CA SER A 225 -16.55 4.74 9.45
C SER A 225 -16.01 6.19 9.51
N GLU A 226 -16.75 7.11 10.15
CA GLU A 226 -16.27 8.48 10.41
C GLU A 226 -15.56 8.55 11.76
N ILE A 227 -14.55 9.43 11.90
CA ILE A 227 -13.95 9.71 13.20
C ILE A 227 -14.95 10.58 13.98
N SER A 228 -15.39 10.10 15.13
CA SER A 228 -16.13 10.94 16.08
C SER A 228 -15.10 11.87 16.74
N HIS A 229 -15.16 13.17 16.48
CA HIS A 229 -14.35 14.19 17.18
C HIS A 229 -14.56 14.21 18.70
N VAL A 230 -15.49 13.40 19.21
CA VAL A 230 -15.80 13.28 20.64
C VAL A 230 -14.79 12.39 21.40
N SER A 231 -13.95 11.63 20.73
CA SER A 231 -13.03 10.69 21.40
C SER A 231 -11.67 11.29 21.77
N GLU A 232 -11.31 12.48 21.28
CA GLU A 232 -10.06 13.15 21.67
C GLU A 232 -10.21 14.03 22.92
N GLU A 233 -11.44 14.45 23.28
CA GLU A 233 -11.71 15.23 24.50
C GLU A 233 -11.93 14.38 25.76
N GLN A 234 -11.98 13.04 25.63
CA GLN A 234 -12.19 12.10 26.75
C GLN A 234 -11.11 11.01 26.83
N ALA A 235 -9.87 11.31 26.46
CA ALA A 235 -8.75 10.58 27.03
C ALA A 235 -8.59 11.08 28.48
N PRO A 236 -8.74 10.23 29.50
CA PRO A 236 -8.52 10.67 30.88
C PRO A 236 -7.07 11.13 30.99
N HIS A 237 -6.86 12.35 31.45
CA HIS A 237 -5.62 12.78 32.10
C HIS A 237 -5.46 11.98 33.41
N GLU A 238 -5.27 10.66 33.31
CA GLU A 238 -4.80 9.82 34.41
C GLU A 238 -3.34 9.51 34.15
N SER A 239 -2.48 10.39 34.59
CA SER A 239 -1.15 10.08 35.13
C SER A 239 -0.24 11.31 35.28
N GLU A 240 -0.76 12.40 35.88
CA GLU A 240 0.11 13.44 36.47
C GLU A 240 -0.54 14.08 37.71
N GLN A 241 -1.08 13.25 38.59
CA GLN A 241 -1.42 13.67 39.96
C GLN A 241 -0.81 12.67 40.94
N GLY A 242 0.44 12.90 41.23
CA GLY A 242 1.14 12.19 42.28
C GLY A 242 2.63 12.43 42.23
N LEU A 243 3.04 13.61 42.65
CA LEU A 243 4.32 13.95 43.27
C LEU A 243 4.62 15.43 43.03
N LEU A 244 4.12 16.29 43.92
CA LEU A 244 4.77 17.51 44.36
C LEU A 244 3.80 18.20 45.34
N ASP A 245 3.81 17.72 46.60
CA ASP A 245 3.40 18.48 47.74
C ASP A 245 4.61 19.33 48.18
N GLY A 246 4.42 20.63 48.33
CA GLY A 246 5.37 21.46 49.08
C GLY A 246 5.89 22.68 48.30
N SER A 247 5.23 23.76 48.41
CA SER A 247 5.67 25.09 48.92
C SER A 247 4.92 26.25 48.25
N GLU A 248 4.31 26.99 49.10
CA GLU A 248 3.70 28.31 48.92
C GLU A 248 4.75 29.32 48.40
N ASP A 249 4.32 30.23 47.49
CA ASP A 249 4.38 31.70 47.69
C ASP A 249 4.00 32.46 46.40
N ASP A 250 2.95 33.21 46.52
CA ASP A 250 2.60 34.58 46.08
C ASP A 250 2.92 35.16 44.68
N GLU A 251 1.84 35.76 44.11
CA GLU A 251 1.76 36.98 43.28
C GLU A 251 2.21 36.87 41.80
N ASP A 252 1.41 37.14 40.77
CA ASP A 252 0.76 38.39 40.43
C ASP A 252 -0.12 38.27 39.16
N TYR A 253 -1.14 39.07 39.09
CA TYR A 253 -2.12 39.28 38.04
C TYR A 253 -1.50 39.79 36.74
N ASN A 254 -1.83 39.19 35.58
CA ASN A 254 -1.99 40.03 34.38
C ASN A 254 -2.93 39.37 33.34
N THR A 255 -4.06 40.02 33.19
CA THR A 255 -5.09 39.87 32.18
C THR A 255 -4.55 40.25 30.80
N ALA A 256 -4.58 39.34 29.84
CA ALA A 256 -4.39 39.67 28.40
C ALA A 256 -5.60 39.15 27.61
N THR A 257 -6.30 40.08 27.02
CA THR A 257 -7.43 39.97 26.09
C THR A 257 -7.08 39.16 24.86
N PRO A 258 -8.02 38.39 24.24
CA PRO A 258 -7.76 37.66 22.99
C PRO A 258 -7.79 38.65 21.83
N ALA A 259 -6.65 38.77 21.15
CA ALA A 259 -6.52 39.48 19.89
C ALA A 259 -6.87 38.60 18.69
N ASP A 260 -7.61 39.20 17.76
CA ASP A 260 -8.06 38.71 16.47
C ASP A 260 -7.12 37.71 15.77
N GLN A 261 -7.63 36.50 15.49
CA GLN A 261 -7.02 35.60 14.54
C GLN A 261 -7.43 35.97 13.10
N GLN A 262 -6.57 36.65 12.40
CA GLN A 262 -6.61 36.76 10.95
C GLN A 262 -6.44 35.38 10.28
N PRO A 263 -7.13 35.10 9.17
CA PRO A 263 -7.01 33.82 8.46
C PRO A 263 -5.63 33.72 7.81
N SER A 264 -4.72 32.98 8.45
CA SER A 264 -3.40 32.70 7.90
C SER A 264 -3.50 31.74 6.69
N ASN A 265 -2.82 32.14 5.65
CA ASN A 265 -2.70 31.49 4.35
C ASN A 265 -2.42 29.97 4.47
N LYS A 266 -3.37 29.09 4.09
CA LYS A 266 -3.30 27.63 4.22
C LYS A 266 -2.08 26.99 3.55
N SER A 267 -1.46 27.65 2.57
CA SER A 267 -0.24 27.15 1.91
C SER A 267 1.03 27.30 2.76
N SER A 268 1.08 28.32 3.62
CA SER A 268 2.19 28.51 4.56
C SER A 268 2.11 27.54 5.75
N ALA A 269 0.91 27.12 6.12
CA ALA A 269 0.69 26.14 7.19
C ALA A 269 1.20 24.73 6.79
N LEU A 270 1.03 24.34 5.53
CA LEU A 270 1.53 23.05 4.99
C LEU A 270 3.06 22.97 4.98
N ALA A 271 3.72 24.02 4.48
CA ALA A 271 5.16 24.08 4.48
C ALA A 271 5.71 24.15 5.93
N SER A 272 5.00 24.82 6.82
CA SER A 272 5.32 24.89 8.24
C SER A 272 5.13 23.54 8.94
N GLN A 273 4.06 22.80 8.69
CA GLN A 273 3.86 21.45 9.26
C GLN A 273 4.90 20.44 8.76
N ALA A 274 5.23 20.45 7.49
CA ALA A 274 6.29 19.61 6.94
C ALA A 274 7.66 19.95 7.53
N SER A 275 7.98 21.22 7.69
CA SER A 275 9.24 21.67 8.30
C SER A 275 9.31 21.34 9.81
N VAL A 276 8.21 21.44 10.53
CA VAL A 276 8.11 21.05 11.94
C VAL A 276 8.27 19.53 12.09
N GLN A 277 7.64 18.70 11.24
CA GLN A 277 7.84 17.27 11.27
C GLN A 277 9.28 16.85 10.98
N ILE A 278 9.96 17.50 10.01
CA ILE A 278 11.36 17.21 9.69
C ILE A 278 12.28 17.65 10.82
N SER A 279 12.00 18.76 11.50
CA SER A 279 12.82 19.25 12.62
C SER A 279 12.76 18.36 13.87
N GLN A 280 11.75 17.52 13.99
CA GLN A 280 11.59 16.55 15.09
C GLN A 280 12.36 15.24 14.85
N ILE A 281 12.88 15.01 13.63
CA ILE A 281 13.62 13.79 13.29
C ILE A 281 15.07 13.92 13.74
N SER A 282 15.57 12.90 14.45
CA SER A 282 16.95 12.91 14.95
C SER A 282 17.97 12.89 13.81
N SER A 283 19.11 13.57 14.00
CA SER A 283 20.17 13.66 12.98
C SER A 283 20.73 12.29 12.59
N THR A 284 20.74 11.33 13.52
CA THR A 284 21.16 9.94 13.28
C THR A 284 20.19 9.23 12.35
N THR A 285 18.87 9.34 12.61
CA THR A 285 17.81 8.79 11.74
C THR A 285 17.90 9.41 10.36
N LEU A 286 18.04 10.74 10.25
CA LEU A 286 18.15 11.43 8.96
C LEU A 286 19.36 10.94 8.13
N SER A 287 20.52 10.73 8.73
CA SER A 287 21.70 10.23 8.01
C SER A 287 21.47 8.85 7.38
N VAL A 288 20.77 7.96 8.10
CA VAL A 288 20.38 6.65 7.59
C VAL A 288 19.34 6.79 6.49
N MET A 289 18.33 7.62 6.74
CA MET A 289 17.19 7.78 5.83
C MET A 289 17.56 8.45 4.51
N TYR A 290 18.48 9.43 4.47
CA TYR A 290 18.92 10.01 3.20
C TYR A 290 19.55 8.98 2.26
N LYS A 291 20.34 8.06 2.79
CA LYS A 291 20.93 6.96 1.99
C LYS A 291 19.84 6.04 1.46
N LEU A 292 18.88 5.69 2.32
CA LEU A 292 17.76 4.82 1.95
C LEU A 292 16.84 5.52 0.94
N TRP A 293 16.49 6.78 1.13
CA TRP A 293 15.65 7.54 0.19
C TRP A 293 16.30 7.71 -1.19
N PHE A 294 17.62 7.93 -1.23
CA PHE A 294 18.34 7.96 -2.50
C PHE A 294 18.20 6.62 -3.25
N LEU A 295 18.46 5.51 -2.57
CA LEU A 295 18.34 4.19 -3.16
C LEU A 295 16.89 3.89 -3.59
N LEU A 296 15.90 4.20 -2.76
CA LEU A 296 14.49 4.03 -3.07
C LEU A 296 14.03 4.93 -4.22
N ALA A 297 14.58 6.13 -4.36
CA ALA A 297 14.31 6.99 -5.50
C ALA A 297 14.84 6.38 -6.80
N VAL A 298 16.07 5.82 -6.79
CA VAL A 298 16.65 5.11 -7.95
C VAL A 298 15.77 3.93 -8.36
N ASP A 299 15.32 3.09 -7.42
CA ASP A 299 14.40 1.98 -7.65
C ASP A 299 13.06 2.46 -8.22
N SER A 300 12.50 3.54 -7.66
CA SER A 300 11.22 4.07 -8.11
C SER A 300 11.26 4.69 -9.50
N VAL A 301 12.35 5.35 -9.90
CA VAL A 301 12.55 5.77 -11.29
C VAL A 301 12.50 4.57 -12.22
N ALA A 302 13.21 3.49 -11.86
CA ALA A 302 13.23 2.26 -12.64
C ALA A 302 11.85 1.60 -12.74
N ASP A 303 11.09 1.56 -11.63
CA ASP A 303 9.71 1.07 -11.61
C ASP A 303 8.80 1.88 -12.56
N GLY A 304 8.95 3.21 -12.57
CA GLY A 304 8.24 4.09 -13.50
C GLY A 304 8.58 3.81 -14.96
N MET A 305 9.86 3.53 -15.27
CA MET A 305 10.32 3.21 -16.64
C MET A 305 9.68 1.94 -17.20
N VAL A 306 9.46 0.94 -16.36
CA VAL A 306 8.96 -0.39 -16.77
C VAL A 306 7.60 -0.70 -16.13
N SER A 307 6.73 0.31 -16.00
CA SER A 307 5.39 0.14 -15.45
C SER A 307 4.59 -0.94 -16.20
N TYR A 308 3.53 -1.46 -15.56
CA TYR A 308 2.71 -2.53 -16.18
C TYR A 308 2.08 -2.10 -17.49
N SER A 309 1.57 -0.86 -17.61
CA SER A 309 0.98 -0.37 -18.86
C SER A 309 2.00 -0.24 -19.97
N LEU A 310 3.20 0.26 -19.67
CA LEU A 310 4.30 0.29 -20.64
C LEU A 310 4.79 -1.12 -21.02
N THR A 311 4.76 -2.05 -20.07
CA THR A 311 5.08 -3.46 -20.33
C THR A 311 4.03 -4.10 -21.25
N ASN A 312 2.74 -3.82 -21.06
CA ASN A 312 1.68 -4.27 -21.97
C ASN A 312 1.90 -3.72 -23.38
N TYR A 313 2.21 -2.43 -23.49
CA TYR A 313 2.49 -1.77 -24.74
C TYR A 313 3.72 -2.37 -25.45
N TYR A 314 4.80 -2.61 -24.72
CA TYR A 314 6.01 -3.26 -25.24
C TYR A 314 5.75 -4.69 -25.73
N LEU A 315 4.99 -5.50 -24.97
CA LEU A 315 4.67 -6.87 -25.36
C LEU A 315 3.79 -6.93 -26.60
N ASP A 316 2.80 -6.03 -26.69
CA ASP A 316 1.93 -5.92 -27.86
C ASP A 316 2.72 -5.53 -29.12
N GLY A 317 3.58 -4.51 -29.01
CA GLY A 317 4.42 -4.06 -30.11
C GLY A 317 5.46 -5.10 -30.56
N LYS A 318 6.02 -5.88 -29.61
CA LYS A 318 7.06 -6.89 -29.92
C LYS A 318 6.50 -8.19 -30.50
N PHE A 319 5.34 -8.65 -29.98
CA PHE A 319 4.81 -9.98 -30.30
C PHE A 319 3.46 -9.94 -31.02
N HIS A 320 2.85 -8.77 -31.19
CA HIS A 320 1.52 -8.58 -31.81
C HIS A 320 0.46 -9.53 -31.27
N LEU A 321 0.37 -9.61 -29.94
CA LEU A 321 -0.50 -10.55 -29.24
C LEU A 321 -1.98 -10.19 -29.41
N SER A 322 -2.86 -11.22 -29.42
CA SER A 322 -4.28 -10.95 -29.24
C SER A 322 -4.52 -10.35 -27.84
N LYS A 323 -5.52 -9.48 -27.70
CA LYS A 323 -5.79 -8.76 -26.44
C LYS A 323 -6.19 -9.72 -25.32
N SER A 324 -6.86 -10.83 -25.66
CA SER A 324 -7.18 -11.89 -24.70
C SER A 324 -5.92 -12.62 -24.19
N THR A 325 -4.99 -12.92 -25.08
CA THR A 325 -3.71 -13.54 -24.71
C THR A 325 -2.90 -12.60 -23.82
N LEU A 326 -2.76 -11.33 -24.19
CA LEU A 326 -2.06 -10.32 -23.39
C LEU A 326 -2.71 -10.16 -22.01
N GLY A 327 -4.04 -10.02 -21.96
CA GLY A 327 -4.80 -9.92 -20.71
C GLY A 327 -4.65 -11.15 -19.82
N SER A 328 -4.65 -12.36 -20.40
CA SER A 328 -4.46 -13.61 -19.67
C SER A 328 -3.06 -13.74 -19.07
N ILE A 329 -2.02 -13.40 -19.84
CA ILE A 329 -0.63 -13.41 -19.36
C ILE A 329 -0.45 -12.43 -18.20
N MET A 330 -0.96 -11.21 -18.34
CA MET A 330 -0.84 -10.18 -17.32
C MET A 330 -1.69 -10.52 -16.08
N SER A 331 -2.89 -11.07 -16.27
CA SER A 331 -3.73 -11.56 -15.16
C SER A 331 -3.00 -12.66 -14.36
N ALA A 332 -2.42 -13.64 -15.03
CA ALA A 332 -1.64 -14.70 -14.38
C ALA A 332 -0.42 -14.12 -13.63
N ALA A 333 0.28 -13.15 -14.21
CA ALA A 333 1.40 -12.47 -13.58
C ALA A 333 0.96 -11.74 -12.28
N TYR A 334 -0.18 -11.03 -12.30
CA TYR A 334 -0.73 -10.37 -11.12
C TYR A 334 -1.18 -11.35 -10.03
N ILE A 335 -1.82 -12.46 -10.40
CA ILE A 335 -2.18 -13.54 -9.46
C ILE A 335 -0.91 -14.08 -8.80
N LEU A 336 0.13 -14.38 -9.60
CA LEU A 336 1.40 -14.86 -9.07
C LEU A 336 2.04 -13.87 -8.10
N GLY A 337 2.06 -12.57 -8.45
CA GLY A 337 2.54 -11.50 -7.58
C GLY A 337 1.75 -11.40 -6.27
N THR A 338 0.41 -11.52 -6.34
CA THR A 338 -0.44 -11.50 -5.14
C THR A 338 -0.20 -12.71 -4.25
N VAL A 339 -0.10 -13.90 -4.83
CA VAL A 339 0.18 -15.13 -4.06
C VAL A 339 1.57 -15.09 -3.42
N SER A 340 2.57 -14.55 -4.12
CA SER A 340 3.95 -14.51 -3.62
C SER A 340 4.10 -13.63 -2.38
N THR A 341 3.27 -12.59 -2.20
CA THR A 341 3.33 -11.72 -0.99
C THR A 341 3.10 -12.50 0.30
N VAL A 342 2.33 -13.61 0.25
CA VAL A 342 2.06 -14.47 1.42
C VAL A 342 3.36 -15.10 1.95
N PHE A 343 4.33 -15.36 1.07
CA PHE A 343 5.61 -15.98 1.43
C PHE A 343 6.64 -14.97 1.96
N ALA A 344 6.40 -13.67 1.82
CA ALA A 344 7.33 -12.63 2.25
C ALA A 344 7.60 -12.67 3.77
N GLY A 345 6.55 -12.85 4.58
CA GLY A 345 6.66 -12.93 6.04
C GLY A 345 7.49 -14.13 6.53
N PRO A 346 7.17 -15.37 6.11
CA PRO A 346 8.00 -16.55 6.38
C PRO A 346 9.47 -16.37 5.97
N CYS A 347 9.73 -15.87 4.76
CA CYS A 347 11.10 -15.59 4.32
C CYS A 347 11.81 -14.60 5.24
N ALA A 348 11.15 -13.49 5.61
CA ALA A 348 11.74 -12.48 6.49
C ALA A 348 12.06 -13.01 7.89
N ARG A 349 11.28 -13.97 8.41
CA ARG A 349 11.57 -14.63 9.70
C ARG A 349 12.78 -15.56 9.63
N HIS A 350 13.02 -16.22 8.47
CA HIS A 350 14.13 -17.19 8.35
C HIS A 350 15.45 -16.57 7.95
N ILE A 351 15.46 -15.61 7.04
CA ILE A 351 16.69 -15.02 6.47
C ILE A 351 16.89 -13.54 6.84
N GLY A 352 15.93 -12.94 7.57
CA GLY A 352 15.97 -11.53 7.98
C GLY A 352 15.35 -10.59 6.93
N LEU A 353 14.95 -9.39 7.40
CA LEU A 353 14.24 -8.40 6.58
C LEU A 353 15.07 -7.95 5.35
N LEU A 354 16.31 -7.51 5.59
CA LEU A 354 17.19 -7.01 4.54
C LEU A 354 17.51 -8.10 3.49
N ASN A 355 17.86 -9.30 3.94
CA ASN A 355 18.19 -10.38 3.02
C ASN A 355 16.97 -10.81 2.20
N THR A 356 15.77 -10.82 2.80
CA THR A 356 14.55 -11.10 2.03
C THR A 356 14.34 -10.07 0.94
N MET A 357 14.45 -8.76 1.25
CA MET A 357 14.34 -7.70 0.24
C MET A 357 15.33 -7.93 -0.90
N VAL A 358 16.60 -8.12 -0.60
CA VAL A 358 17.67 -8.21 -1.61
C VAL A 358 17.57 -9.50 -2.42
N PHE A 359 17.44 -10.67 -1.78
CA PHE A 359 17.47 -11.97 -2.48
C PHE A 359 16.20 -12.26 -3.29
N THR A 360 15.06 -11.67 -2.95
CA THR A 360 13.87 -11.76 -3.81
C THR A 360 13.90 -10.71 -4.93
N HIS A 361 14.45 -9.53 -4.67
CA HIS A 361 14.46 -8.44 -5.64
C HIS A 361 15.53 -8.59 -6.72
N ILE A 362 16.74 -9.09 -6.40
CA ILE A 362 17.82 -9.30 -7.40
C ILE A 362 17.37 -10.16 -8.60
N PRO A 363 16.75 -11.34 -8.45
CA PRO A 363 16.27 -12.11 -9.58
C PRO A 363 15.17 -11.40 -10.37
N SER A 364 14.29 -10.63 -9.68
CA SER A 364 13.29 -9.78 -10.32
C SER A 364 13.93 -8.69 -11.16
N SER A 365 14.95 -8.01 -10.64
CA SER A 365 15.72 -6.95 -11.31
C SER A 365 16.49 -7.49 -12.52
N ALA A 366 17.09 -8.67 -12.38
CA ALA A 366 17.74 -9.37 -13.48
C ALA A 366 16.74 -9.77 -14.56
N ALA A 367 15.55 -10.23 -14.20
CA ALA A 367 14.49 -10.53 -15.17
C ALA A 367 14.07 -9.28 -15.96
N VAL A 368 14.03 -8.10 -15.34
CA VAL A 368 13.79 -6.82 -16.03
C VAL A 368 14.93 -6.51 -16.98
N LEU A 369 16.19 -6.63 -16.55
CA LEU A 369 17.38 -6.36 -17.37
C LEU A 369 17.41 -7.23 -18.64
N PHE A 370 17.09 -8.52 -18.50
CA PHE A 370 17.11 -9.48 -19.61
C PHE A 370 15.80 -9.54 -20.40
N PHE A 371 14.76 -8.79 -20.00
CA PHE A 371 13.44 -8.84 -20.62
C PHE A 371 13.41 -8.57 -22.13
N PRO A 372 14.24 -7.67 -22.70
CA PRO A 372 14.24 -7.41 -24.13
C PRO A 372 14.97 -8.49 -24.95
N LEU A 373 15.86 -9.29 -24.38
CA LEU A 373 16.72 -10.21 -25.10
C LEU A 373 15.98 -11.36 -25.81
N PRO A 374 15.00 -12.06 -25.18
CA PRO A 374 14.35 -13.18 -25.83
C PRO A 374 13.62 -12.77 -27.11
N SER A 375 13.83 -13.49 -28.19
CA SER A 375 13.01 -13.39 -29.42
C SER A 375 11.70 -14.18 -29.31
N GLY A 376 11.62 -15.16 -28.39
CA GLY A 376 10.45 -16.01 -28.18
C GLY A 376 9.56 -15.56 -27.04
N LEU A 377 8.24 -15.67 -27.22
CA LEU A 377 7.22 -15.28 -26.24
C LEU A 377 7.36 -16.06 -24.93
N VAL A 378 7.59 -17.37 -24.97
CA VAL A 378 7.61 -18.24 -23.77
C VAL A 378 8.67 -17.78 -22.77
N LEU A 379 9.91 -17.52 -23.23
CA LEU A 379 10.97 -17.08 -22.32
C LEU A 379 10.70 -15.66 -21.78
N THR A 380 10.08 -14.80 -22.57
CA THR A 380 9.65 -13.45 -22.12
C THR A 380 8.58 -13.56 -21.04
N ILE A 381 7.61 -14.49 -21.17
CA ILE A 381 6.59 -14.75 -20.13
C ILE A 381 7.25 -15.28 -18.84
N ILE A 382 8.22 -16.18 -18.94
CA ILE A 382 8.95 -16.69 -17.79
C ILE A 382 9.64 -15.53 -17.05
N LEU A 383 10.33 -14.64 -17.77
CA LEU A 383 10.96 -13.46 -17.18
C LEU A 383 9.92 -12.52 -16.55
N LEU A 384 8.75 -12.33 -17.18
CA LEU A 384 7.66 -11.56 -16.62
C LEU A 384 7.16 -12.16 -15.29
N PHE A 385 7.00 -13.46 -15.22
CA PHE A 385 6.54 -14.17 -14.02
C PHE A 385 7.58 -14.11 -12.89
N ILE A 386 8.87 -14.26 -13.20
CA ILE A 386 9.94 -14.07 -12.22
C ILE A 386 9.93 -12.63 -11.71
N ARG A 387 9.85 -11.64 -12.62
CA ARG A 387 9.75 -10.23 -12.25
C ARG A 387 8.57 -9.98 -11.31
N THR A 388 7.37 -10.35 -11.72
CA THR A 388 6.16 -10.00 -10.98
C THR A 388 6.02 -10.80 -9.68
N GLY A 389 6.35 -12.10 -9.72
CA GLY A 389 6.26 -12.96 -8.55
C GLY A 389 7.23 -12.56 -7.43
N LEU A 390 8.44 -12.18 -7.76
CA LEU A 390 9.45 -11.86 -6.75
C LEU A 390 9.44 -10.37 -6.35
N ASN A 391 9.03 -9.46 -7.24
CA ASN A 391 8.98 -8.03 -6.94
C ASN A 391 8.04 -7.68 -5.78
N SER A 392 6.93 -8.39 -5.66
CA SER A 392 5.94 -8.10 -4.63
C SER A 392 6.34 -8.56 -3.22
N MET A 393 7.33 -9.46 -3.11
CA MET A 393 7.77 -10.04 -1.85
C MET A 393 8.61 -9.07 -1.00
N ASP A 394 9.15 -8.00 -1.56
CA ASP A 394 9.96 -7.04 -0.82
C ASP A 394 9.15 -5.99 -0.05
N GLN A 395 7.87 -5.78 -0.39
CA GLN A 395 7.06 -4.68 0.13
C GLN A 395 6.88 -4.72 1.65
N ALA A 396 6.47 -5.87 2.19
CA ALA A 396 6.27 -6.03 3.63
C ALA A 396 7.59 -6.01 4.43
N PRO A 397 8.66 -6.74 4.02
CA PRO A 397 9.97 -6.63 4.65
C PRO A 397 10.54 -5.21 4.61
N ARG A 398 10.35 -4.46 3.54
CA ARG A 398 10.78 -3.07 3.40
C ARG A 398 10.09 -2.14 4.39
N ALA A 399 8.76 -2.25 4.51
CA ALA A 399 8.02 -1.47 5.48
C ALA A 399 8.46 -1.79 6.92
N ALA A 400 8.67 -3.07 7.24
CA ALA A 400 9.15 -3.52 8.54
C ALA A 400 10.60 -3.05 8.80
N PHE A 401 11.48 -3.10 7.80
CA PHE A 401 12.85 -2.59 7.88
C PHE A 401 12.89 -1.10 8.20
N ILE A 402 12.10 -0.28 7.48
CA ILE A 402 12.02 1.17 7.74
C ILE A 402 11.50 1.42 9.16
N ALA A 403 10.44 0.70 9.58
CA ALA A 403 9.89 0.85 10.93
C ALA A 403 10.87 0.44 12.04
N ALA A 404 11.74 -0.56 11.80
CA ALA A 404 12.77 -0.99 12.73
C ALA A 404 14.02 -0.10 12.73
N ALA A 405 14.29 0.60 11.62
CA ALA A 405 15.42 1.51 11.49
C ALA A 405 15.16 2.89 12.13
N VAL A 406 13.92 3.20 12.53
CA VAL A 406 13.46 4.52 12.94
C VAL A 406 12.81 4.47 14.32
N LYS A 407 13.04 5.51 15.13
CA LYS A 407 12.41 5.61 16.47
C LYS A 407 10.88 5.63 16.37
N PRO A 408 10.14 5.08 17.36
CA PRO A 408 8.68 4.94 17.29
C PRO A 408 7.92 6.23 16.97
N HIS A 409 8.32 7.36 17.57
CA HIS A 409 7.68 8.67 17.38
C HIS A 409 7.98 9.32 16.01
N GLU A 410 9.05 8.90 15.30
CA GLU A 410 9.43 9.40 13.97
C GLU A 410 8.83 8.56 12.82
N ARG A 411 8.30 7.36 13.09
CA ARG A 411 7.89 6.36 12.07
C ARG A 411 6.88 6.91 11.07
N THR A 412 5.83 7.57 11.54
CA THR A 412 4.75 8.07 10.69
C THR A 412 5.27 9.11 9.70
N ALA A 413 6.07 10.07 10.18
CA ALA A 413 6.68 11.10 9.34
C ALA A 413 7.62 10.50 8.29
N ILE A 414 8.51 9.60 8.71
CA ILE A 414 9.46 8.92 7.81
C ILE A 414 8.75 8.07 6.75
N MET A 415 7.71 7.33 7.13
CA MET A 415 6.92 6.54 6.19
C MET A 415 6.22 7.43 5.14
N GLY A 416 5.64 8.56 5.56
CA GLY A 416 5.02 9.54 4.67
C GLY A 416 6.03 10.15 3.69
N ILE A 417 7.19 10.60 4.18
CA ILE A 417 8.27 11.14 3.34
C ILE A 417 8.76 10.07 2.35
N THR A 418 8.96 8.83 2.82
CA THR A 418 9.41 7.71 1.97
C THR A 418 8.43 7.45 0.84
N SER A 419 7.14 7.41 1.13
CA SER A 419 6.09 7.22 0.11
C SER A 419 6.11 8.37 -0.92
N THR A 420 6.20 9.61 -0.46
CA THR A 420 6.24 10.79 -1.32
C THR A 420 7.47 10.79 -2.23
N VAL A 421 8.66 10.52 -1.69
CA VAL A 421 9.92 10.43 -2.46
C VAL A 421 9.82 9.36 -3.54
N ARG A 422 9.30 8.17 -3.21
CA ARG A 422 9.13 7.07 -4.17
C ARG A 422 8.16 7.44 -5.28
N THR A 423 7.00 8.01 -4.94
CA THR A 423 6.00 8.39 -5.94
C THR A 423 6.53 9.49 -6.86
N LEU A 424 7.17 10.54 -6.32
CA LEU A 424 7.77 11.60 -7.12
C LEU A 424 8.88 11.07 -8.03
N ALA A 425 9.74 10.20 -7.53
CA ALA A 425 10.80 9.59 -8.34
C ALA A 425 10.22 8.74 -9.49
N SER A 426 9.15 8.00 -9.25
CA SER A 426 8.52 7.18 -10.29
C SER A 426 7.90 7.98 -11.43
N THR A 427 7.60 9.27 -11.22
CA THR A 427 7.02 10.13 -12.26
C THR A 427 7.96 10.38 -13.45
N ILE A 428 9.27 10.29 -13.23
CA ILE A 428 10.30 10.52 -14.27
C ILE A 428 10.30 9.38 -15.30
N GLY A 429 10.08 8.15 -14.83
CA GLY A 429 10.24 6.93 -15.62
C GLY A 429 9.46 6.90 -16.93
N PRO A 430 8.14 7.14 -16.93
CA PRO A 430 7.32 7.01 -18.14
C PRO A 430 7.71 7.97 -19.26
N SER A 431 8.06 9.22 -18.96
CA SER A 431 8.52 10.18 -19.98
C SER A 431 9.85 9.75 -20.61
N VAL A 432 10.79 9.24 -19.80
CA VAL A 432 12.05 8.71 -20.31
C VAL A 432 11.80 7.51 -21.24
N THR A 433 10.94 6.60 -20.83
CA THR A 433 10.59 5.41 -21.63
C THR A 433 9.86 5.78 -22.90
N GLY A 434 8.93 6.74 -22.84
CA GLY A 434 8.23 7.25 -24.03
C GLY A 434 9.21 7.86 -25.06
N GLY A 435 10.18 8.66 -24.62
CA GLY A 435 11.21 9.21 -25.50
C GLY A 435 12.12 8.15 -26.10
N LEU A 436 12.47 7.10 -25.36
CA LEU A 436 13.22 5.96 -25.88
C LEU A 436 12.38 5.15 -26.86
N ALA A 437 11.09 4.97 -26.61
CA ALA A 437 10.19 4.25 -27.52
C ALA A 437 10.04 4.99 -28.86
N GLU A 438 9.83 6.30 -28.84
CA GLU A 438 9.72 7.15 -30.03
C GLU A 438 10.97 7.07 -30.93
N SER A 439 12.14 6.93 -30.32
CA SER A 439 13.41 6.73 -31.05
C SER A 439 13.70 5.27 -31.43
N ASN A 440 12.73 4.36 -31.35
CA ASN A 440 12.87 2.92 -31.56
C ASN A 440 13.85 2.20 -30.62
N HIS A 441 14.12 2.78 -29.44
CA HIS A 441 15.00 2.22 -28.43
C HIS A 441 14.25 1.79 -27.18
N PHE A 442 13.00 1.34 -27.30
CA PHE A 442 12.17 0.94 -26.14
C PHE A 442 12.87 -0.13 -25.26
N TRP A 443 13.61 -1.05 -25.87
CA TRP A 443 14.38 -2.06 -25.15
C TRP A 443 15.39 -1.48 -24.15
N VAL A 444 15.92 -0.27 -24.42
CA VAL A 444 16.87 0.41 -23.53
C VAL A 444 16.23 0.74 -22.18
N ALA A 445 14.93 1.05 -22.14
CA ALA A 445 14.21 1.30 -20.90
C ALA A 445 14.28 0.12 -19.93
N TYR A 446 14.21 -1.11 -20.44
CA TYR A 446 14.34 -2.31 -19.62
C TYR A 446 15.77 -2.55 -19.14
N VAL A 447 16.75 -2.30 -20.00
CA VAL A 447 18.17 -2.45 -19.65
C VAL A 447 18.53 -1.42 -18.57
N VAL A 448 18.18 -0.15 -18.77
CA VAL A 448 18.42 0.91 -17.78
C VAL A 448 17.64 0.64 -16.49
N GLY A 449 16.34 0.37 -16.60
CA GLY A 449 15.50 0.07 -15.45
C GLY A 449 16.01 -1.12 -14.64
N GLY A 450 16.35 -2.24 -15.31
CA GLY A 450 16.91 -3.41 -14.65
C GLY A 450 18.27 -3.12 -13.98
N SER A 451 19.13 -2.32 -14.64
CA SER A 451 20.43 -1.91 -14.07
C SER A 451 20.27 -1.03 -12.84
N LEU A 452 19.34 -0.05 -12.87
CA LEU A 452 19.07 0.81 -11.73
C LEU A 452 18.51 0.01 -10.55
N ARG A 453 17.65 -0.98 -10.80
CA ARG A 453 17.12 -1.87 -9.76
C ARG A 453 18.21 -2.74 -9.14
N LEU A 454 19.10 -3.32 -9.95
CA LEU A 454 20.27 -4.05 -9.44
C LEU A 454 21.21 -3.14 -8.63
N LEU A 455 21.41 -1.90 -9.07
CA LEU A 455 22.19 -0.91 -8.32
C LEU A 455 21.54 -0.60 -6.95
N TYR A 456 20.21 -0.47 -6.91
CA TYR A 456 19.46 -0.35 -5.67
C TYR A 456 19.68 -1.56 -4.76
N ASP A 457 19.53 -2.78 -5.27
CA ASP A 457 19.66 -4.01 -4.50
C ASP A 457 21.05 -4.16 -3.89
N LEU A 458 22.09 -3.97 -4.71
CA LEU A 458 23.48 -4.05 -4.27
C LEU A 458 23.85 -2.92 -3.30
N GLY A 459 23.36 -1.70 -3.58
CA GLY A 459 23.53 -0.55 -2.71
C GLY A 459 22.86 -0.75 -1.34
N LEU A 460 21.64 -1.28 -1.35
CA LEU A 460 20.90 -1.60 -0.12
C LEU A 460 21.66 -2.63 0.72
N TRP A 461 22.11 -3.71 0.09
CA TRP A 461 22.89 -4.73 0.78
C TRP A 461 24.21 -4.17 1.33
N ALA A 462 24.99 -3.49 0.51
CA ALA A 462 26.30 -2.95 0.89
C ALA A 462 26.23 -1.91 2.02
N MET A 463 25.19 -1.07 2.02
CA MET A 463 25.06 0.01 3.02
C MET A 463 24.43 -0.45 4.33
N PHE A 464 23.57 -1.49 4.31
CA PHE A 464 22.75 -1.82 5.47
C PHE A 464 22.96 -3.26 6.01
N VAL A 465 23.79 -4.10 5.40
CA VAL A 465 24.01 -5.48 5.84
C VAL A 465 24.56 -5.59 7.28
N ASN A 466 25.32 -4.60 7.72
CA ASN A 466 25.92 -4.54 9.06
C ASN A 466 25.17 -3.60 10.03
N MET A 467 23.99 -3.09 9.62
CA MET A 467 23.22 -2.17 10.45
C MET A 467 22.49 -2.93 11.56
N LYS A 468 22.71 -2.54 12.83
CA LYS A 468 21.88 -3.02 13.95
C LYS A 468 20.53 -2.30 13.92
N LEU A 469 19.44 -3.06 13.90
CA LEU A 469 18.08 -2.54 13.93
C LEU A 469 17.63 -2.37 15.39
N HIS A 470 17.00 -1.24 15.73
CA HIS A 470 16.52 -0.92 17.08
C HIS A 470 15.46 -1.90 17.64
N ALA A 471 14.87 -2.76 16.80
CA ALA A 471 13.88 -3.74 17.23
C ALA A 471 14.42 -4.91 18.08
N HIS A 472 15.74 -4.96 18.38
CA HIS A 472 16.35 -5.97 19.23
C HIS A 472 16.85 -5.42 20.58
N GLU A 473 16.63 -4.14 20.87
CA GLU A 473 16.76 -3.63 22.22
C GLU A 473 15.42 -3.82 22.94
N GLU A 474 15.08 -5.05 23.34
CA GLU A 474 14.24 -5.23 24.53
C GLU A 474 14.99 -4.58 25.70
N PRO A 475 14.30 -3.79 26.55
CA PRO A 475 14.95 -3.23 27.72
C PRO A 475 15.40 -4.41 28.62
N GLU A 476 16.72 -4.65 28.67
CA GLU A 476 17.35 -5.59 29.63
C GLU A 476 17.02 -5.24 31.10
N GLY A 477 16.14 -4.25 31.34
CA GLY A 477 15.74 -3.79 32.67
C GLY A 477 14.46 -4.39 33.25
N GLU A 478 13.58 -5.02 32.41
CA GLU A 478 12.34 -5.63 32.96
C GLU A 478 12.44 -7.12 33.25
N ALA A 479 13.41 -7.83 32.64
CA ALA A 479 13.60 -9.26 32.89
C ALA A 479 14.30 -9.55 34.22
N THR A 480 15.10 -8.62 34.77
CA THR A 480 15.76 -8.76 36.08
C THR A 480 14.85 -8.46 37.26
N VAL A 481 13.88 -7.56 37.12
CA VAL A 481 12.96 -7.24 38.21
C VAL A 481 11.90 -8.33 38.42
N SER A 482 11.48 -9.04 37.38
CA SER A 482 10.51 -10.13 37.50
C SER A 482 11.16 -11.43 38.05
N THR A 483 12.47 -11.62 37.86
CA THR A 483 13.18 -12.80 38.41
C THR A 483 13.56 -12.58 39.88
N GLU A 484 13.91 -11.36 40.29
CA GLU A 484 14.18 -11.05 41.73
C GLU A 484 12.90 -11.08 42.57
N LEU A 485 11.72 -10.65 42.03
CA LEU A 485 10.46 -10.72 42.76
C LEU A 485 9.90 -12.14 42.90
N VAL A 486 10.27 -13.07 41.99
CA VAL A 486 9.87 -14.48 42.08
C VAL A 486 10.78 -15.25 43.07
N ASP A 487 12.06 -14.88 43.19
CA ASP A 487 12.98 -15.49 44.13
C ASP A 487 12.74 -15.03 45.60
N GLU A 488 12.26 -13.77 45.82
CA GLU A 488 11.86 -13.30 47.16
C GLU A 488 10.54 -13.92 47.67
N GLU A 489 9.58 -14.24 46.77
CA GLU A 489 8.36 -14.96 47.20
C GLU A 489 8.55 -16.44 47.47
N THR A 490 9.65 -17.05 46.98
CA THR A 490 9.93 -18.50 47.19
C THR A 490 10.75 -18.76 48.45
N GLU A 491 11.50 -17.79 48.98
CA GLU A 491 12.25 -17.95 50.24
C GLU A 491 11.40 -17.71 51.51
N GLY A 492 10.19 -17.18 51.39
CA GLY A 492 9.28 -16.88 52.53
C GLY A 492 8.46 -18.06 53.06
N TYR A 493 8.54 -19.26 52.50
CA TYR A 493 7.73 -20.42 52.88
C TYR A 493 8.52 -21.64 53.34
N GLN A 494 9.62 -21.46 54.05
CA GLN A 494 10.24 -22.56 54.79
C GLN A 494 10.44 -22.14 56.25
N GLU A 495 9.91 -23.05 57.13
CA GLU A 495 10.12 -23.19 58.57
C GLU A 495 9.23 -22.47 59.55
N GLN A 496 8.15 -23.14 59.94
CA GLN A 496 7.72 -23.23 61.36
C GLN A 496 7.63 -24.69 61.79
N PRO A 497 8.41 -25.11 62.84
CA PRO A 497 8.36 -26.48 63.34
C PRO A 497 7.19 -26.69 64.27
N ALA A 498 6.55 -27.85 64.13
CA ALA A 498 5.48 -28.32 64.99
C ALA A 498 5.95 -28.50 66.44
N GLN A 499 5.41 -27.74 67.40
CA GLN A 499 5.49 -28.05 68.82
C GLN A 499 4.34 -28.99 69.21
N ARG A 500 4.73 -30.19 69.55
CA ARG A 500 3.95 -31.17 70.34
C ARG A 500 3.63 -30.58 71.73
N ALA A 501 2.41 -30.62 72.12
CA ALA A 501 2.03 -30.72 73.53
C ALA A 501 0.97 -31.81 73.68
N GLY A 502 1.38 -32.84 74.40
CA GLY A 502 0.53 -33.89 74.79
C GLY A 502 -0.05 -33.65 76.20
N SER A 503 -0.77 -34.61 76.66
CA SER A 503 -1.34 -34.81 78.04
C SER A 503 -2.86 -34.56 78.04
N ALA A 504 -3.67 -35.48 78.20
CA ALA A 504 -3.93 -36.51 79.25
C ALA A 504 -5.39 -36.35 79.76
N ARG A 505 -6.11 -37.46 79.75
CA ARG A 505 -7.16 -37.91 80.73
C ARG A 505 -8.46 -37.08 80.74
N THR A 506 -9.53 -37.64 80.55
CA THR A 506 -10.25 -38.82 81.11
C THR A 506 -11.31 -39.31 80.11
#